data_8425c92bc4f981d0ba7b1c7262aa460b
#
_entry.id   8425c92bc4f981d0ba7b1c7262aa460b
#
_cell.length_a   1.000
_cell.length_b   1.000
_cell.length_c   1.000
_cell.angle_alpha   90.00
_cell.angle_beta   90.00
_cell.angle_gamma   90.00
#
_symmetry.space_group_name_H-M   'P 1'
#
loop_
_entity.id
_entity.type
_entity.pdbx_description
1 polymer ?
#
loop_
_entity_poly.entity_id
_entity_poly.type
_entity_poly.pdbx_seq_one_letter_code
_entity_poly.pdbx_strand_id
1 'polypeptide(L)'
;MNRLKTRSDFGERLYTLRKARRISQRELADEVGVSHVTISQWENSDNTPSGANLMLLTRAIECTPDYLMYGNKSDCASIPLQPVPPNINYPLLTDLQASTWEKVAFEVSSIDSWFMSSSSLVGKGFWLRITGNAMASLSGLGIIEGSLVLFDTAREAAKGDLILVKKRWHSEPMFRQFVIDGGIKYLKALNPAWPVRELDSSYELIGVGVESRQFLIS
;
A
#
# COMPACT_ATOMS: atom_id res chain seq x y z
N MET A 1 10.69 18.32 -54.53
CA MET A 1 10.15 19.06 -53.36
C MET A 1 9.97 18.10 -52.20
N ASN A 2 10.95 18.04 -51.30
CA ASN A 2 10.94 17.17 -50.15
C ASN A 2 10.08 17.84 -49.07
N ARG A 3 8.83 17.38 -48.89
CA ARG A 3 8.02 17.77 -47.73
C ARG A 3 8.70 17.13 -46.50
N LEU A 4 9.41 17.91 -45.74
CA LEU A 4 9.75 17.58 -44.34
C LEU A 4 8.41 17.36 -43.63
N LYS A 5 8.03 16.09 -43.41
CA LYS A 5 6.92 15.73 -42.54
C LYS A 5 7.29 16.21 -41.14
N THR A 6 6.73 17.31 -40.70
CA THR A 6 6.82 17.76 -39.33
C THR A 6 6.20 16.65 -38.48
N ARG A 7 7.00 16.00 -37.63
CA ARG A 7 6.49 15.07 -36.62
C ARG A 7 5.48 15.82 -35.77
N SER A 8 4.36 15.22 -35.45
CA SER A 8 3.49 15.78 -34.43
C SER A 8 4.24 15.78 -33.09
N ASP A 9 3.86 16.67 -32.21
CA ASP A 9 4.46 16.77 -30.85
C ASP A 9 4.49 15.42 -30.10
N PHE A 10 3.55 14.52 -30.37
CA PHE A 10 3.52 13.16 -29.82
C PHE A 10 4.69 12.32 -30.31
N GLY A 11 4.88 12.18 -31.62
CA GLY A 11 5.93 11.32 -32.19
C GLY A 11 7.33 11.80 -31.83
N GLU A 12 7.54 13.12 -31.74
CA GLU A 12 8.80 13.71 -31.32
C GLU A 12 9.09 13.43 -29.84
N ARG A 13 8.07 13.53 -28.98
CA ARG A 13 8.19 13.18 -27.56
C ARG A 13 8.51 11.70 -27.38
N LEU A 14 7.82 10.82 -28.07
CA LEU A 14 8.06 9.39 -28.04
C LEU A 14 9.50 9.04 -28.46
N TYR A 15 9.95 9.60 -29.58
CA TYR A 15 11.32 9.40 -30.07
C TYR A 15 12.35 9.88 -29.05
N THR A 16 12.15 11.07 -28.48
CA THR A 16 13.06 11.69 -27.50
C THR A 16 13.18 10.85 -26.23
N LEU A 17 12.05 10.37 -25.69
CA LEU A 17 12.01 9.54 -24.49
C LEU A 17 12.70 8.19 -24.74
N ARG A 18 12.41 7.52 -25.86
CA ARG A 18 13.07 6.27 -26.20
C ARG A 18 14.59 6.43 -26.33
N LYS A 19 15.03 7.49 -27.02
CA LYS A 19 16.48 7.79 -27.17
C LYS A 19 17.14 8.09 -25.85
N ALA A 20 16.48 8.83 -24.95
CA ALA A 20 16.99 9.12 -23.62
C ALA A 20 17.23 7.82 -22.80
N ARG A 21 16.43 6.78 -23.05
CA ARG A 21 16.56 5.44 -22.43
C ARG A 21 17.56 4.53 -23.16
N ARG A 22 18.08 4.95 -24.30
CA ARG A 22 19.03 4.19 -25.12
C ARG A 22 18.46 2.84 -25.63
N ILE A 23 17.14 2.70 -25.75
CA ILE A 23 16.50 1.52 -26.31
C ILE A 23 16.20 1.69 -27.80
N SER A 24 16.28 0.60 -28.55
CA SER A 24 15.93 0.55 -29.97
C SER A 24 14.40 0.52 -30.19
N GLN A 25 13.94 0.78 -31.41
CA GLN A 25 12.52 0.60 -31.74
C GLN A 25 12.07 -0.87 -31.60
N ARG A 26 12.96 -1.84 -31.80
CA ARG A 26 12.68 -3.26 -31.64
C ARG A 26 12.49 -3.63 -30.17
N GLU A 27 13.41 -3.22 -29.32
CA GLU A 27 13.31 -3.45 -27.87
C GLU A 27 12.02 -2.84 -27.30
N LEU A 28 11.70 -1.60 -27.71
CA LEU A 28 10.44 -0.98 -27.29
C LEU A 28 9.21 -1.73 -27.82
N ALA A 29 9.28 -2.24 -29.05
CA ALA A 29 8.20 -3.00 -29.67
C ALA A 29 7.96 -4.32 -28.93
N ASP A 30 9.04 -5.02 -28.57
CA ASP A 30 8.98 -6.28 -27.81
C ASP A 30 8.38 -6.04 -26.40
N GLU A 31 8.77 -4.94 -25.74
CA GLU A 31 8.25 -4.58 -24.41
C GLU A 31 6.76 -4.21 -24.42
N VAL A 32 6.32 -3.50 -25.46
CA VAL A 32 4.90 -3.10 -25.64
C VAL A 32 4.05 -4.23 -26.23
N GLY A 33 4.68 -5.25 -26.84
CA GLY A 33 3.96 -6.35 -27.50
C GLY A 33 3.40 -5.98 -28.88
N VAL A 34 4.09 -5.10 -29.62
CA VAL A 34 3.70 -4.66 -30.97
C VAL A 34 4.83 -4.87 -31.98
N SER A 35 4.58 -4.66 -33.27
CA SER A 35 5.64 -4.72 -34.28
C SER A 35 6.53 -3.47 -34.21
N HIS A 36 7.82 -3.62 -34.60
CA HIS A 36 8.72 -2.45 -34.70
C HIS A 36 8.23 -1.41 -35.74
N VAL A 37 7.49 -1.86 -36.74
CA VAL A 37 6.84 -0.96 -37.74
C VAL A 37 5.80 -0.08 -37.06
N THR A 38 5.05 -0.62 -36.10
CA THR A 38 4.07 0.12 -35.32
C THR A 38 4.74 1.24 -34.50
N ILE A 39 5.85 0.94 -33.85
CA ILE A 39 6.62 1.97 -33.12
C ILE A 39 7.14 3.03 -34.07
N SER A 40 7.66 2.64 -35.22
CA SER A 40 8.12 3.60 -36.25
C SER A 40 7.00 4.51 -36.75
N GLN A 41 5.81 3.96 -36.97
CA GLN A 41 4.62 4.74 -37.38
C GLN A 41 4.18 5.74 -36.29
N TRP A 42 4.23 5.32 -35.03
CA TRP A 42 3.94 6.21 -33.90
C TRP A 42 4.97 7.34 -33.77
N GLU A 43 6.28 7.06 -33.90
CA GLU A 43 7.32 8.09 -33.90
C GLU A 43 7.26 9.04 -35.09
N ASN A 44 6.79 8.55 -36.25
CA ASN A 44 6.60 9.39 -37.44
C ASN A 44 5.25 10.11 -37.45
N SER A 45 4.40 9.84 -36.46
CA SER A 45 3.04 10.43 -36.36
C SER A 45 2.12 10.03 -37.50
N ASP A 46 2.36 8.84 -38.12
CA ASP A 46 1.46 8.27 -39.13
C ASP A 46 0.18 7.74 -38.46
N ASN A 47 0.27 7.29 -37.22
CA ASN A 47 -0.85 6.97 -36.35
C ASN A 47 -0.48 7.18 -34.88
N THR A 48 -1.45 7.05 -33.96
CA THR A 48 -1.25 7.19 -32.52
C THR A 48 -1.77 5.95 -31.79
N PRO A 49 -1.08 5.50 -30.71
CA PRO A 49 -1.59 4.39 -29.90
C PRO A 49 -2.88 4.79 -29.18
N SER A 50 -3.75 3.83 -28.97
CA SER A 50 -5.00 4.02 -28.23
C SER A 50 -5.20 2.91 -27.19
N GLY A 51 -6.00 3.18 -26.17
CA GLY A 51 -6.39 2.20 -25.17
C GLY A 51 -5.21 1.48 -24.52
N ALA A 52 -5.21 0.15 -24.57
CA ALA A 52 -4.20 -0.67 -23.92
C ALA A 52 -2.78 -0.42 -24.44
N ASN A 53 -2.62 -0.16 -25.74
CA ASN A 53 -1.30 0.09 -26.34
C ASN A 53 -0.68 1.40 -25.81
N LEU A 54 -1.49 2.44 -25.57
CA LEU A 54 -1.01 3.69 -24.97
C LEU A 54 -0.52 3.45 -23.53
N MET A 55 -1.26 2.66 -22.75
CA MET A 55 -0.88 2.35 -21.38
C MET A 55 0.41 1.51 -21.30
N LEU A 56 0.56 0.51 -22.18
CA LEU A 56 1.77 -0.30 -22.25
C LEU A 56 2.97 0.54 -22.71
N LEU A 57 2.78 1.39 -23.72
CA LEU A 57 3.82 2.28 -24.22
C LEU A 57 4.30 3.27 -23.15
N THR A 58 3.38 3.92 -22.45
CA THR A 58 3.74 4.89 -21.40
C THR A 58 4.45 4.22 -20.21
N ARG A 59 4.10 2.97 -19.92
CA ARG A 59 4.79 2.16 -18.92
C ARG A 59 6.22 1.82 -19.36
N ALA A 60 6.39 1.38 -20.62
CA ALA A 60 7.69 1.02 -21.18
C ALA A 60 8.66 2.20 -21.27
N ILE A 61 8.17 3.42 -21.50
CA ILE A 61 8.98 4.64 -21.57
C ILE A 61 8.92 5.50 -20.29
N GLU A 62 8.28 4.99 -19.21
CA GLU A 62 8.12 5.61 -17.88
C GLU A 62 7.67 7.08 -17.96
N CYS A 63 6.59 7.35 -18.67
CA CYS A 63 5.95 8.65 -18.72
C CYS A 63 4.45 8.53 -18.53
N THR A 64 3.78 9.67 -18.27
CA THR A 64 2.32 9.68 -18.18
C THR A 64 1.69 9.75 -19.58
N PRO A 65 0.48 9.17 -19.77
CA PRO A 65 -0.28 9.35 -21.00
C PRO A 65 -0.48 10.83 -21.38
N ASP A 66 -0.74 11.68 -20.41
CA ASP A 66 -0.96 13.12 -20.60
C ASP A 66 0.28 13.84 -21.09
N TYR A 67 1.45 13.50 -20.53
CA TYR A 67 2.70 14.04 -21.06
C TYR A 67 2.97 13.58 -22.49
N LEU A 68 2.82 12.29 -22.75
CA LEU A 68 3.08 11.75 -24.08
C LEU A 68 2.13 12.32 -25.13
N MET A 69 0.84 12.45 -24.79
CA MET A 69 -0.19 12.94 -25.71
C MET A 69 -0.19 14.46 -25.84
N TYR A 70 -0.06 15.21 -24.74
CA TYR A 70 -0.31 16.66 -24.71
C TYR A 70 0.91 17.50 -24.33
N GLY A 71 1.99 16.90 -23.86
CA GLY A 71 3.24 17.63 -23.50
C GLY A 71 3.16 18.43 -22.21
N ASN A 72 2.20 18.15 -21.34
CA ASN A 72 2.04 18.84 -20.06
C ASN A 72 3.21 18.48 -19.12
N LYS A 73 4.15 19.41 -18.96
CA LYS A 73 5.37 19.21 -18.16
C LYS A 73 5.14 19.10 -16.64
N SER A 74 3.93 19.37 -16.17
CA SER A 74 3.61 19.27 -14.73
C SER A 74 3.72 17.85 -14.17
N ASP A 75 3.74 16.82 -15.01
CA ASP A 75 3.71 15.42 -14.57
C ASP A 75 4.92 14.60 -15.05
N CYS A 76 5.93 15.23 -15.67
CA CYS A 76 7.16 14.55 -16.07
C CYS A 76 8.28 14.61 -15.01
N ALA A 77 8.04 15.29 -13.89
CA ALA A 77 8.84 15.13 -12.71
C ALA A 77 8.38 13.83 -12.04
N SER A 78 9.01 12.72 -12.50
CA SER A 78 9.05 11.48 -11.74
C SER A 78 7.92 11.39 -10.68
N ILE A 79 6.73 10.92 -11.11
CA ILE A 79 6.09 9.99 -10.19
C ILE A 79 7.10 8.84 -10.20
N PRO A 80 7.92 8.65 -9.14
CA PRO A 80 8.49 7.36 -9.00
C PRO A 80 7.25 6.47 -9.10
N LEU A 81 7.18 5.57 -10.07
CA LEU A 81 6.45 4.35 -9.90
C LEU A 81 7.10 3.79 -8.63
N GLN A 82 6.58 4.25 -7.48
CA GLN A 82 6.82 3.50 -6.26
C GLN A 82 6.41 2.12 -6.69
N PRO A 83 7.34 1.14 -6.68
CA PRO A 83 6.94 -0.21 -6.99
C PRO A 83 5.70 -0.41 -6.16
N VAL A 84 4.57 -0.69 -6.81
CA VAL A 84 3.34 -1.05 -6.08
C VAL A 84 3.84 -2.12 -5.14
N PRO A 85 3.87 -1.86 -3.84
CA PRO A 85 4.50 -2.80 -2.93
C PRO A 85 3.86 -4.14 -3.23
N PRO A 86 4.64 -5.21 -3.40
CA PRO A 86 4.09 -6.50 -3.79
C PRO A 86 2.96 -6.78 -2.81
N ASN A 87 1.75 -7.08 -3.33
CA ASN A 87 0.66 -7.50 -2.48
C ASN A 87 1.15 -8.70 -1.66
N ILE A 88 1.41 -8.47 -0.40
CA ILE A 88 1.92 -9.49 0.51
C ILE A 88 0.72 -10.07 1.25
N ASN A 89 0.67 -11.40 1.33
CA ASN A 89 -0.33 -12.08 2.13
C ASN A 89 0.11 -12.12 3.59
N TYR A 90 -0.75 -11.64 4.47
CA TYR A 90 -0.59 -11.71 5.92
C TYR A 90 -1.63 -12.64 6.52
N PRO A 91 -1.27 -13.46 7.51
CA PRO A 91 -2.20 -14.39 8.14
C PRO A 91 -3.27 -13.67 8.94
N LEU A 92 -4.48 -14.20 8.95
CA LEU A 92 -5.52 -13.83 9.91
C LEU A 92 -5.33 -14.67 11.17
N LEU A 93 -5.04 -14.01 12.29
CA LEU A 93 -4.83 -14.66 13.56
C LEU A 93 -6.06 -14.53 14.46
N THR A 94 -6.21 -15.50 15.36
CA THR A 94 -7.07 -15.38 16.52
C THR A 94 -6.39 -14.55 17.62
N ASP A 95 -7.15 -14.08 18.62
CA ASP A 95 -6.61 -13.32 19.74
C ASP A 95 -5.49 -14.09 20.49
N LEU A 96 -5.67 -15.38 20.66
CA LEU A 96 -4.68 -16.24 21.30
C LEU A 96 -3.40 -16.36 20.46
N GLN A 97 -3.52 -16.57 19.16
CA GLN A 97 -2.38 -16.62 18.24
C GLN A 97 -1.63 -15.27 18.21
N ALA A 98 -2.36 -14.15 18.11
CA ALA A 98 -1.77 -12.81 18.13
C ALA A 98 -1.00 -12.56 19.43
N SER A 99 -1.53 -12.97 20.56
CA SER A 99 -0.88 -12.80 21.88
C SER A 99 0.42 -13.59 22.06
N THR A 100 0.62 -14.64 21.26
CA THR A 100 1.79 -15.53 21.34
C THR A 100 2.65 -15.47 20.08
N TRP A 101 2.35 -14.57 19.14
CA TRP A 101 2.95 -14.50 17.80
C TRP A 101 4.48 -14.60 17.75
N GLU A 102 5.18 -13.92 18.64
CA GLU A 102 6.64 -13.94 18.66
C GLU A 102 7.24 -15.18 19.36
N LYS A 103 6.45 -15.83 20.20
CA LYS A 103 6.94 -16.92 21.09
C LYS A 103 6.74 -18.30 20.51
N VAL A 104 5.85 -18.44 19.54
CA VAL A 104 5.49 -19.73 18.97
C VAL A 104 5.70 -19.69 17.47
N ALA A 105 6.50 -20.62 16.95
CA ALA A 105 6.55 -20.91 15.53
C ALA A 105 5.22 -21.57 15.14
N PHE A 106 4.27 -20.78 14.64
CA PHE A 106 3.04 -21.34 14.09
C PHE A 106 3.36 -22.13 12.84
N GLU A 107 2.87 -23.35 12.76
CA GLU A 107 2.82 -24.05 11.48
C GLU A 107 1.86 -23.28 10.58
N VAL A 108 2.31 -22.95 9.38
CA VAL A 108 1.52 -22.25 8.34
C VAL A 108 0.21 -22.99 8.06
N SER A 109 0.21 -24.31 8.26
CA SER A 109 -0.96 -25.19 8.16
C SER A 109 -2.05 -24.95 9.21
N SER A 110 -1.74 -24.25 10.30
CA SER A 110 -2.71 -23.92 11.36
C SER A 110 -3.43 -22.57 11.14
N ILE A 111 -3.19 -21.90 10.01
CA ILE A 111 -3.76 -20.60 9.68
C ILE A 111 -4.81 -20.79 8.57
N ASP A 112 -6.07 -20.57 8.94
CA ASP A 112 -7.20 -20.83 8.05
C ASP A 112 -7.37 -19.79 6.93
N SER A 113 -6.91 -18.56 7.13
CA SER A 113 -7.16 -17.46 6.20
C SER A 113 -5.99 -16.50 6.08
N TRP A 114 -5.79 -16.00 4.85
CA TRP A 114 -4.75 -15.03 4.51
C TRP A 114 -5.37 -13.88 3.73
N PHE A 115 -4.99 -12.66 4.04
CA PHE A 115 -5.45 -11.47 3.35
C PHE A 115 -4.27 -10.67 2.81
N MET A 116 -4.39 -10.27 1.53
CA MET A 116 -3.39 -9.42 0.88
C MET A 116 -3.42 -8.01 1.45
N SER A 117 -2.26 -7.36 1.53
CA SER A 117 -2.13 -5.92 1.72
C SER A 117 -1.00 -5.36 0.86
N SER A 118 -1.16 -4.12 0.42
CA SER A 118 -0.12 -3.30 -0.21
C SER A 118 0.59 -2.41 0.81
N SER A 119 0.20 -2.45 2.08
CA SER A 119 0.86 -1.69 3.14
C SER A 119 2.28 -2.19 3.38
N SER A 120 3.24 -1.27 3.38
CA SER A 120 4.63 -1.58 3.66
C SER A 120 4.83 -1.72 5.17
N LEU A 121 5.22 -2.90 5.63
CA LEU A 121 5.54 -3.17 7.03
C LEU A 121 7.06 -3.10 7.25
N VAL A 122 7.44 -2.71 8.47
CA VAL A 122 8.85 -2.71 8.91
C VAL A 122 9.30 -4.15 9.22
N GLY A 123 8.39 -4.96 9.72
CA GLY A 123 8.66 -6.34 10.09
C GLY A 123 7.60 -7.32 9.64
N LYS A 124 7.38 -8.34 10.46
CA LYS A 124 6.30 -9.30 10.25
C LYS A 124 4.97 -8.66 10.58
N GLY A 125 3.90 -9.11 9.93
CA GLY A 125 2.56 -8.62 10.19
C GLY A 125 1.52 -9.72 10.18
N PHE A 126 0.37 -9.39 10.76
CA PHE A 126 -0.81 -10.24 10.77
C PHE A 126 -2.09 -9.41 10.82
N TRP A 127 -3.15 -9.97 10.28
CA TRP A 127 -4.49 -9.46 10.44
C TRP A 127 -5.12 -10.00 11.72
N LEU A 128 -5.89 -9.15 12.40
CA LEU A 128 -6.72 -9.54 13.53
C LEU A 128 -8.13 -9.04 13.29
N ARG A 129 -9.13 -9.87 13.57
CA ARG A 129 -10.52 -9.45 13.58
C ARG A 129 -10.84 -8.80 14.92
N ILE A 130 -11.27 -7.55 14.87
CA ILE A 130 -11.55 -6.76 16.08
C ILE A 130 -12.87 -7.21 16.69
N THR A 131 -12.83 -7.51 17.96
CA THR A 131 -13.99 -7.89 18.77
C THR A 131 -14.37 -6.77 19.74
N GLY A 132 -15.67 -6.62 20.00
CA GLY A 132 -16.22 -5.60 20.89
C GLY A 132 -16.18 -4.19 20.34
N ASN A 133 -16.63 -3.24 21.14
CA ASN A 133 -16.91 -1.86 20.73
C ASN A 133 -15.95 -0.80 21.32
N ALA A 134 -14.86 -1.22 21.94
CA ALA A 134 -13.94 -0.29 22.60
C ALA A 134 -13.28 0.71 21.65
N MET A 135 -13.12 0.33 20.38
CA MET A 135 -12.54 1.17 19.34
C MET A 135 -13.58 1.76 18.39
N ALA A 136 -14.86 1.56 18.65
CA ALA A 136 -15.94 2.24 17.93
C ALA A 136 -15.99 3.72 18.34
N SER A 137 -16.13 4.61 17.36
CA SER A 137 -16.27 6.05 17.59
C SER A 137 -17.42 6.62 16.76
N LEU A 138 -18.15 7.57 17.33
CA LEU A 138 -19.19 8.31 16.62
C LEU A 138 -18.64 9.53 15.88
N SER A 139 -17.39 9.90 16.13
CA SER A 139 -16.73 11.05 15.52
C SER A 139 -15.28 10.73 15.16
N GLY A 140 -14.91 10.98 13.90
CA GLY A 140 -13.55 10.74 13.41
C GLY A 140 -13.22 9.27 13.15
N LEU A 141 -11.99 8.88 13.46
CA LEU A 141 -11.52 7.51 13.27
C LEU A 141 -12.21 6.58 14.26
N GLY A 142 -12.90 5.57 13.75
CA GLY A 142 -13.52 4.52 14.54
C GLY A 142 -13.29 3.16 13.88
N ILE A 143 -13.00 2.15 14.69
CA ILE A 143 -12.88 0.76 14.26
C ILE A 143 -14.05 -0.01 14.85
N ILE A 144 -14.96 -0.44 14.01
CA ILE A 144 -16.16 -1.18 14.44
C ILE A 144 -15.83 -2.66 14.63
N GLU A 145 -16.64 -3.32 15.44
CA GLU A 145 -16.58 -4.76 15.60
C GLU A 145 -16.65 -5.51 14.26
N GLY A 146 -15.88 -6.57 14.10
CA GLY A 146 -15.78 -7.35 12.86
C GLY A 146 -14.78 -6.80 11.85
N SER A 147 -14.26 -5.56 12.02
CA SER A 147 -13.20 -5.02 11.17
C SER A 147 -11.94 -5.87 11.26
N LEU A 148 -11.22 -5.99 10.16
CA LEU A 148 -9.86 -6.52 10.15
C LEU A 148 -8.86 -5.37 10.32
N VAL A 149 -7.88 -5.54 11.19
CA VAL A 149 -6.76 -4.60 11.35
C VAL A 149 -5.46 -5.34 11.10
N LEU A 150 -4.62 -4.77 10.23
CA LEU A 150 -3.26 -5.25 9.98
C LEU A 150 -2.32 -4.63 11.00
N PHE A 151 -1.58 -5.47 11.70
CA PHE A 151 -0.58 -5.05 12.69
C PHE A 151 0.83 -5.31 12.19
N ASP A 152 1.72 -4.33 12.38
CA ASP A 152 3.16 -4.45 12.19
C ASP A 152 3.84 -4.67 13.53
N THR A 153 4.52 -5.81 13.69
CA THR A 153 5.12 -6.22 14.98
C THR A 153 6.48 -5.59 15.27
N ALA A 154 7.15 -5.01 14.26
CA ALA A 154 8.46 -4.39 14.43
C ALA A 154 8.41 -2.85 14.43
N ARG A 155 7.23 -2.26 14.18
CA ARG A 155 7.05 -0.82 14.17
C ARG A 155 7.04 -0.27 15.59
N GLU A 156 7.81 0.77 15.83
CA GLU A 156 7.75 1.51 17.09
C GLU A 156 6.46 2.34 17.17
N ALA A 157 5.81 2.27 18.35
CA ALA A 157 4.58 3.01 18.57
C ALA A 157 4.85 4.50 18.82
N ALA A 158 4.22 5.37 18.04
CA ALA A 158 4.22 6.82 18.20
C ALA A 158 2.92 7.31 18.84
N LYS A 159 2.96 8.51 19.45
CA LYS A 159 1.77 9.15 20.03
C LYS A 159 0.67 9.26 18.98
N GLY A 160 -0.51 8.74 19.31
CA GLY A 160 -1.69 8.72 18.44
C GLY A 160 -1.91 7.42 17.69
N ASP A 161 -0.90 6.55 17.60
CA ASP A 161 -1.04 5.26 16.94
C ASP A 161 -2.07 4.36 17.63
N LEU A 162 -2.67 3.49 16.84
CA LEU A 162 -3.52 2.42 17.34
C LEU A 162 -2.66 1.18 17.56
N ILE A 163 -2.57 0.71 18.78
CA ILE A 163 -1.65 -0.35 19.16
C ILE A 163 -2.39 -1.55 19.76
N LEU A 164 -1.88 -2.73 19.47
CA LEU A 164 -2.29 -3.97 20.10
C LEU A 164 -1.31 -4.30 21.24
N VAL A 165 -1.82 -4.41 22.43
CA VAL A 165 -1.05 -4.74 23.63
C VAL A 165 -1.68 -5.89 24.38
N LYS A 166 -0.93 -6.55 25.23
CA LYS A 166 -1.46 -7.51 26.22
C LYS A 166 -0.83 -7.27 27.57
N LYS A 167 -1.51 -7.70 28.63
CA LYS A 167 -0.86 -7.87 29.91
C LYS A 167 0.00 -9.13 29.89
N ARG A 168 1.19 -9.07 30.52
CA ARG A 168 2.16 -10.20 30.52
C ARG A 168 1.58 -11.54 31.00
N TRP A 169 0.58 -11.46 31.88
CA TRP A 169 -0.06 -12.63 32.49
C TRP A 169 -1.41 -12.99 31.90
N HIS A 170 -1.85 -12.28 30.86
CA HIS A 170 -3.10 -12.51 30.17
C HIS A 170 -2.85 -12.85 28.71
N SER A 171 -3.64 -13.78 28.19
CA SER A 171 -3.59 -14.18 26.78
C SER A 171 -4.49 -13.33 25.87
N GLU A 172 -5.36 -12.50 26.45
CA GLU A 172 -6.29 -11.69 25.70
C GLU A 172 -5.65 -10.34 25.33
N PRO A 173 -5.47 -10.03 24.04
CA PRO A 173 -4.90 -8.78 23.59
C PRO A 173 -5.94 -7.65 23.71
N MET A 174 -5.43 -6.43 23.79
CA MET A 174 -6.23 -5.21 23.91
C MET A 174 -5.83 -4.22 22.84
N PHE A 175 -6.77 -3.78 22.01
CA PHE A 175 -6.56 -2.80 20.96
C PHE A 175 -6.94 -1.42 21.46
N ARG A 176 -6.01 -0.44 21.47
CA ARG A 176 -6.17 0.91 22.04
C ARG A 176 -5.37 1.94 21.27
N GLN A 177 -5.71 3.20 21.44
CA GLN A 177 -4.89 4.32 21.02
C GLN A 177 -3.79 4.58 22.05
N PHE A 178 -2.56 4.74 21.57
CA PHE A 178 -1.41 5.12 22.38
C PHE A 178 -1.37 6.64 22.57
N VAL A 179 -1.45 7.08 23.80
CA VAL A 179 -1.47 8.50 24.17
C VAL A 179 -0.32 8.77 25.12
N ILE A 180 0.33 9.92 24.94
CA ILE A 180 1.36 10.43 25.85
C ILE A 180 0.87 11.79 26.36
N ASP A 181 0.75 11.92 27.67
CA ASP A 181 0.37 13.15 28.35
C ASP A 181 1.24 13.36 29.59
N GLY A 182 1.85 14.53 29.70
CA GLY A 182 2.77 14.85 30.81
C GLY A 182 3.94 13.88 30.97
N GLY A 183 4.36 13.19 29.90
CA GLY A 183 5.41 12.14 29.94
C GLY A 183 4.89 10.76 30.35
N ILE A 184 3.64 10.65 30.76
CA ILE A 184 3.01 9.38 31.13
C ILE A 184 2.34 8.78 29.88
N LYS A 185 2.46 7.48 29.73
CA LYS A 185 1.91 6.72 28.60
C LYS A 185 0.56 6.11 28.97
N TYR A 186 -0.43 6.25 28.10
CA TYR A 186 -1.79 5.76 28.33
C TYR A 186 -2.31 4.94 27.16
N LEU A 187 -3.21 4.03 27.46
CA LEU A 187 -4.04 3.23 26.57
C LEU A 187 -5.45 3.81 26.60
N LYS A 188 -5.85 4.50 25.52
CA LYS A 188 -7.16 5.12 25.39
C LYS A 188 -8.02 4.34 24.41
N ALA A 189 -9.24 4.00 24.81
CA ALA A 189 -10.26 3.54 23.89
C ALA A 189 -10.78 4.72 23.05
N LEU A 190 -11.15 4.47 21.78
CA LEU A 190 -11.82 5.51 20.98
C LEU A 190 -13.27 5.70 21.40
N ASN A 191 -13.88 4.67 21.98
CA ASN A 191 -15.18 4.75 22.62
C ASN A 191 -15.03 5.36 24.04
N PRO A 192 -15.63 6.55 24.31
CA PRO A 192 -15.48 7.23 25.58
C PRO A 192 -16.11 6.50 26.78
N ALA A 193 -16.98 5.50 26.53
CA ALA A 193 -17.54 4.67 27.58
C ALA A 193 -16.51 3.74 28.25
N TRP A 194 -15.34 3.57 27.64
CA TRP A 194 -14.28 2.73 28.17
C TRP A 194 -13.23 3.56 28.93
N PRO A 195 -12.73 3.06 30.06
CA PRO A 195 -11.75 3.79 30.84
C PRO A 195 -10.39 3.87 30.15
N VAL A 196 -9.71 5.00 30.35
CA VAL A 196 -8.29 5.16 30.03
C VAL A 196 -7.47 4.35 31.04
N ARG A 197 -6.42 3.70 30.58
CA ARG A 197 -5.49 2.92 31.41
C ARG A 197 -4.08 3.44 31.22
N GLU A 198 -3.29 3.45 32.27
CA GLU A 198 -1.86 3.73 32.17
C GLU A 198 -1.15 2.54 31.52
N LEU A 199 -0.23 2.83 30.62
CA LEU A 199 0.63 1.83 29.97
C LEU A 199 1.91 1.70 30.79
N ASP A 200 1.91 0.79 31.74
CA ASP A 200 3.03 0.47 32.61
C ASP A 200 3.80 -0.78 32.13
N SER A 201 4.80 -1.21 32.92
CA SER A 201 5.65 -2.37 32.61
C SER A 201 4.92 -3.73 32.63
N SER A 202 3.65 -3.77 33.08
CA SER A 202 2.83 -4.98 33.04
C SER A 202 2.29 -5.28 31.65
N TYR A 203 2.35 -4.32 30.73
CA TYR A 203 1.92 -4.49 29.35
C TYR A 203 3.08 -4.82 28.42
N GLU A 204 2.79 -5.56 27.38
CA GLU A 204 3.69 -5.91 26.27
C GLU A 204 3.04 -5.44 24.96
N LEU A 205 3.79 -4.69 24.14
CA LEU A 205 3.35 -4.30 22.82
C LEU A 205 3.44 -5.52 21.89
N ILE A 206 2.36 -5.81 21.17
CA ILE A 206 2.31 -6.87 20.16
C ILE A 206 2.55 -6.29 18.77
N GLY A 207 1.95 -5.13 18.47
CA GLY A 207 2.11 -4.50 17.19
C GLY A 207 1.36 -3.17 17.07
N VAL A 208 1.68 -2.44 16.01
CA VAL A 208 1.06 -1.16 15.65
C VAL A 208 0.12 -1.38 14.48
N GLY A 209 -1.12 -0.91 14.59
CA GLY A 209 -2.12 -0.98 13.52
C GLY A 209 -1.74 -0.05 12.36
N VAL A 210 -1.66 -0.59 11.16
CA VAL A 210 -1.24 0.14 9.95
C VAL A 210 -2.33 0.25 8.89
N GLU A 211 -3.28 -0.68 8.89
CA GLU A 211 -4.39 -0.71 7.94
C GLU A 211 -5.63 -1.28 8.61
N SER A 212 -6.81 -0.77 8.23
CA SER A 212 -8.08 -1.36 8.67
C SER A 212 -9.01 -1.59 7.50
N ARG A 213 -9.79 -2.67 7.54
CA ARG A 213 -10.80 -3.03 6.55
C ARG A 213 -12.11 -3.32 7.21
N GLN A 214 -13.16 -2.73 6.68
CA GLN A 214 -14.53 -3.01 7.10
C GLN A 214 -15.26 -3.70 5.95
N PHE A 215 -15.99 -4.76 6.26
CA PHE A 215 -16.83 -5.44 5.29
C PHE A 215 -18.28 -4.96 5.48
N LEU A 216 -18.89 -4.48 4.41
CA LEU A 216 -20.27 -3.98 4.42
C LEU A 216 -21.31 -5.09 4.26
N ILE A 217 -20.84 -6.28 3.88
CA ILE A 217 -21.66 -7.48 3.69
C ILE A 217 -20.97 -8.62 4.46
N SER A 218 -21.70 -9.29 5.30
CA SER A 218 -21.25 -10.46 6.09
C SER A 218 -21.63 -11.75 5.38
#